data_cbb6ce17ef8f467fdcead53ff86477b8
#
_entry.id   cbb6ce17ef8f467fdcead53ff86477b8
#
_cell.length_a   1.000
_cell.length_b   1.000
_cell.length_c   1.000
_cell.angle_alpha   90.00
_cell.angle_beta   90.00
_cell.angle_gamma   90.00
#
_symmetry.space_group_name_H-M   'P 1'
#
loop_
_entity.id
_entity.type
_entity.pdbx_description
1 polymer ?
#
loop_
_entity_poly.entity_id
_entity_poly.type
_entity_poly.pdbx_seq_one_letter_code
_entity_poly.pdbx_strand_id
1 'polypeptide(L)'
;LTSSHRVTVKTITDGDKTDASMWVSSDTDEEKCLEINLGKSYSLGGAVVYTGSSYGVYTSPDRVKNFSLQYWDGTAWTDIKETMEKNARYAQSFFLFDTPVTTSKVRFVSTDKGSIKVREIKLFDSESVKDIPSSYDISGIQRTGEVVRLFAKGFKNERPLLSTVKSAADNDVDAITCFNPEEMRYYIWLVQRKHFSNNLTLNMKSLDLPTGTRVIAEEVSANAYGEVVWSKEISENGQLSFELPAQSVMLLTIPVRMNALNTLVAVDDAVVKAGRNDKKNFGKAKMMNVEMNASRINGNQVSYVKFDLSGVDRQKINAAIFQIYGNSIVGHPYRFHVYALDNNNWDENTLNWKNAPNLEGKQVRITDVGGTAHVAGEIVVDETVAYYQLDVTELLRNCREQEITFVLIREVRQLGDDSDNGKSCSFGTKESKNGPKLAIW
;
A
#
# COMPACT_ATOMS: atom_id res chain seq x y z
N LEU A 1 -2.22 35.70 -7.16
CA LEU A 1 -1.92 34.38 -7.70
C LEU A 1 -1.37 34.53 -9.12
N THR A 2 -0.19 33.95 -9.38
CA THR A 2 0.42 33.88 -10.68
C THR A 2 0.77 32.43 -10.99
N SER A 3 0.52 31.98 -12.21
CA SER A 3 0.87 30.63 -12.64
C SER A 3 1.62 30.69 -13.96
N SER A 4 2.35 29.62 -14.28
CA SER A 4 3.02 29.44 -15.56
C SER A 4 2.05 29.46 -16.74
N HIS A 5 0.73 29.28 -16.52
CA HIS A 5 -0.32 29.39 -17.55
C HIS A 5 -1.66 29.94 -17.04
N ARG A 6 -2.37 30.59 -17.93
CA ARG A 6 -3.62 31.32 -17.71
C ARG A 6 -4.82 30.39 -17.50
N VAL A 7 -5.09 29.98 -16.31
CA VAL A 7 -6.45 29.62 -15.91
C VAL A 7 -6.77 30.42 -14.66
N THR A 8 -8.01 30.80 -14.46
CA THR A 8 -8.50 31.68 -13.41
C THR A 8 -8.02 31.23 -12.03
N VAL A 9 -6.94 31.81 -11.54
CA VAL A 9 -6.21 31.40 -10.31
C VAL A 9 -6.85 32.00 -9.06
N LYS A 10 -8.06 32.55 -9.16
CA LYS A 10 -8.74 33.22 -8.03
C LYS A 10 -9.37 32.24 -7.03
N THR A 11 -9.43 30.97 -7.34
CA THR A 11 -10.36 30.04 -6.68
C THR A 11 -9.71 28.98 -5.81
N ILE A 12 -8.41 28.69 -5.95
CA ILE A 12 -7.75 27.60 -5.21
C ILE A 12 -7.47 27.88 -3.72
N THR A 13 -7.91 29.03 -3.21
CA THR A 13 -7.77 29.41 -1.79
C THR A 13 -9.09 29.97 -1.24
N ASP A 14 -10.22 29.67 -1.90
CA ASP A 14 -11.55 30.20 -1.56
C ASP A 14 -12.38 29.24 -0.68
N GLY A 15 -11.84 28.06 -0.38
CA GLY A 15 -12.49 27.03 0.42
C GLY A 15 -13.33 26.05 -0.42
N ASP A 16 -13.53 26.30 -1.72
CA ASP A 16 -14.23 25.38 -2.60
C ASP A 16 -13.28 24.27 -3.10
N LYS A 17 -13.63 23.04 -2.80
CA LYS A 17 -12.87 21.83 -3.17
C LYS A 17 -13.45 21.11 -4.38
N THR A 18 -14.42 21.72 -5.06
CA THR A 18 -15.06 21.14 -6.25
C THR A 18 -14.23 21.37 -7.51
N ASP A 19 -14.58 20.67 -8.58
CA ASP A 19 -13.91 20.83 -9.87
C ASP A 19 -14.17 22.19 -10.52
N ALA A 20 -15.18 22.93 -10.04
CA ALA A 20 -15.50 24.27 -10.53
C ALA A 20 -14.46 25.33 -10.16
N SER A 21 -13.68 25.07 -9.11
CA SER A 21 -12.70 25.95 -8.50
C SER A 21 -11.25 25.49 -8.68
N MET A 22 -10.95 24.62 -9.63
CA MET A 22 -9.62 24.07 -9.78
C MET A 22 -8.72 24.86 -10.72
N TRP A 23 -7.42 24.88 -10.39
CA TRP A 23 -6.37 25.25 -11.34
C TRP A 23 -5.94 24.03 -12.14
N VAL A 24 -5.76 24.21 -13.45
CA VAL A 24 -5.27 23.20 -14.37
C VAL A 24 -4.03 23.74 -15.06
N SER A 25 -2.90 23.03 -14.96
CA SER A 25 -1.66 23.43 -15.64
C SER A 25 -1.69 23.13 -17.13
N SER A 26 -0.78 23.75 -17.89
CA SER A 26 -0.47 23.30 -19.24
C SER A 26 0.19 21.91 -19.20
N ASP A 27 -0.07 21.11 -20.23
CA ASP A 27 0.60 19.81 -20.44
C ASP A 27 2.03 19.97 -21.00
N THR A 28 2.35 21.14 -21.55
CA THR A 28 3.67 21.45 -22.17
C THR A 28 4.69 22.02 -21.20
N ASP A 29 4.28 22.46 -20.00
CA ASP A 29 5.18 23.01 -19.01
C ASP A 29 6.04 21.89 -18.39
N GLU A 30 7.36 22.05 -18.39
CA GLU A 30 8.27 21.10 -17.72
C GLU A 30 8.15 21.17 -16.19
N GLU A 31 8.00 22.38 -15.65
CA GLU A 31 7.71 22.63 -14.23
C GLU A 31 6.33 23.27 -14.08
N LYS A 32 5.43 22.62 -13.37
CA LYS A 32 4.09 23.16 -13.08
C LYS A 32 4.19 23.97 -11.80
N CYS A 33 3.99 25.28 -11.91
CA CYS A 33 4.16 26.21 -10.81
C CYS A 33 2.92 27.07 -10.61
N LEU A 34 2.49 27.21 -9.36
CA LEU A 34 1.38 28.05 -8.92
C LEU A 34 1.77 28.87 -7.71
N GLU A 35 1.95 30.18 -7.88
CA GLU A 35 2.36 31.11 -6.82
C GLU A 35 1.14 31.74 -6.12
N ILE A 36 1.18 31.76 -4.79
CA ILE A 36 0.21 32.37 -3.88
C ILE A 36 0.89 33.52 -3.17
N ASN A 37 0.42 34.74 -3.40
CA ASN A 37 0.85 35.93 -2.67
C ASN A 37 -0.10 36.18 -1.50
N LEU A 38 0.42 36.18 -0.27
CA LEU A 38 -0.37 36.33 0.95
C LEU A 38 -0.65 37.79 1.32
N GLY A 39 -0.03 38.76 0.59
CA GLY A 39 -0.19 40.18 0.82
C GLY A 39 0.62 40.75 1.98
N LYS A 40 0.90 39.95 3.00
CA LYS A 40 1.81 40.26 4.12
C LYS A 40 2.49 38.97 4.59
N SER A 41 3.52 39.11 5.44
CA SER A 41 4.17 37.94 6.02
C SER A 41 3.31 37.29 7.09
N TYR A 42 3.27 35.95 7.06
CA TYR A 42 2.64 35.10 8.06
C TYR A 42 3.65 34.05 8.54
N SER A 43 3.52 33.63 9.78
CA SER A 43 4.20 32.46 10.32
C SER A 43 3.36 31.23 10.03
N LEU A 44 3.68 30.49 8.98
CA LEU A 44 2.94 29.31 8.54
C LEU A 44 3.44 28.08 9.29
N GLY A 45 2.52 27.30 9.86
CA GLY A 45 2.82 26.07 10.60
C GLY A 45 2.29 24.80 9.89
N GLY A 46 1.55 24.94 8.78
CA GLY A 46 1.06 23.78 8.05
C GLY A 46 0.25 24.12 6.81
N ALA A 47 -0.11 23.08 6.06
CA ALA A 47 -0.89 23.19 4.85
C ALA A 47 -1.78 21.97 4.59
N VAL A 48 -2.84 22.16 3.80
CA VAL A 48 -3.63 21.08 3.20
C VAL A 48 -3.73 21.34 1.71
N VAL A 49 -3.41 20.35 0.89
CA VAL A 49 -3.41 20.43 -0.57
C VAL A 49 -4.39 19.42 -1.14
N TYR A 50 -5.29 19.89 -2.01
CA TYR A 50 -6.26 19.06 -2.74
C TYR A 50 -5.92 19.05 -4.22
N THR A 51 -5.60 17.86 -4.76
CA THR A 51 -5.21 17.67 -6.16
C THR A 51 -6.17 16.76 -6.91
N GLY A 52 -6.05 16.73 -8.24
CA GLY A 52 -6.90 15.91 -9.10
C GLY A 52 -8.36 16.37 -9.13
N SER A 53 -9.22 15.58 -9.76
CA SER A 53 -10.67 15.85 -9.82
C SER A 53 -11.35 15.47 -8.51
N SER A 54 -12.51 16.06 -8.21
CA SER A 54 -13.31 15.78 -7.01
C SER A 54 -13.99 14.41 -7.05
N TYR A 55 -13.87 13.70 -8.14
CA TYR A 55 -14.40 12.36 -8.31
C TYR A 55 -13.62 11.36 -7.45
N GLY A 56 -14.25 10.91 -6.36
CA GLY A 56 -13.63 10.07 -5.35
C GLY A 56 -12.81 10.89 -4.34
N VAL A 57 -13.37 11.10 -3.17
CA VAL A 57 -12.95 12.11 -2.17
C VAL A 57 -11.46 11.99 -1.78
N TYR A 58 -10.84 10.83 -1.90
CA TYR A 58 -9.45 10.60 -1.45
C TYR A 58 -8.53 10.08 -2.55
N THR A 59 -9.06 9.34 -3.52
CA THR A 59 -8.27 8.76 -4.60
C THR A 59 -8.79 9.28 -5.94
N SER A 60 -8.11 10.24 -6.51
CA SER A 60 -8.39 10.68 -7.88
C SER A 60 -7.34 10.06 -8.81
N PRO A 61 -7.71 9.45 -9.94
CA PRO A 61 -6.76 8.90 -10.90
C PRO A 61 -5.84 9.98 -11.48
N ASP A 62 -6.29 11.22 -11.52
CA ASP A 62 -5.57 12.39 -12.00
C ASP A 62 -5.00 13.28 -10.87
N ARG A 63 -4.82 12.69 -9.67
CA ARG A 63 -4.10 13.36 -8.57
C ARG A 63 -2.66 13.68 -8.95
N VAL A 64 -2.11 14.72 -8.38
CA VAL A 64 -0.69 15.04 -8.52
C VAL A 64 0.12 14.11 -7.62
N LYS A 65 1.11 13.43 -8.19
CA LYS A 65 1.91 12.43 -7.49
C LYS A 65 3.17 13.00 -6.88
N ASN A 66 3.83 13.91 -7.60
CA ASN A 66 5.11 14.46 -7.21
C ASN A 66 5.01 15.98 -7.15
N PHE A 67 4.99 16.52 -5.94
CA PHE A 67 4.90 17.95 -5.73
C PHE A 67 5.53 18.37 -4.40
N SER A 68 5.76 19.67 -4.26
CA SER A 68 6.13 20.33 -3.01
C SER A 68 5.50 21.71 -2.89
N LEU A 69 5.45 22.23 -1.67
CA LEU A 69 5.27 23.65 -1.43
C LEU A 69 6.65 24.28 -1.16
N GLN A 70 6.82 25.47 -1.70
CA GLN A 70 8.00 26.30 -1.45
C GLN A 70 7.57 27.64 -0.89
N TYR A 71 8.40 28.24 -0.05
CA TYR A 71 8.18 29.57 0.47
C TYR A 71 9.28 30.53 -0.03
N TRP A 72 8.95 31.81 -0.11
CA TRP A 72 9.90 32.84 -0.46
C TRP A 72 10.60 33.32 0.80
N ASP A 73 11.92 33.14 0.92
CA ASP A 73 12.72 33.51 2.07
C ASP A 73 13.20 34.98 2.05
N GLY A 74 12.81 35.74 1.02
CA GLY A 74 13.25 37.11 0.75
C GLY A 74 14.24 37.21 -0.38
N THR A 75 14.91 36.12 -0.75
CA THR A 75 15.96 36.07 -1.79
C THR A 75 15.73 34.94 -2.81
N ALA A 76 15.21 33.80 -2.36
CA ALA A 76 14.99 32.60 -3.15
C ALA A 76 13.76 31.82 -2.72
N TRP A 77 13.32 30.92 -3.59
CA TRP A 77 12.33 29.92 -3.27
C TRP A 77 13.00 28.73 -2.55
N THR A 78 12.50 28.39 -1.39
CA THR A 78 13.03 27.32 -0.53
C THR A 78 11.94 26.26 -0.27
N ASP A 79 12.29 24.99 -0.42
CA ASP A 79 11.36 23.89 -0.16
C ASP A 79 10.93 23.83 1.30
N ILE A 80 9.63 23.64 1.53
CA ILE A 80 9.09 23.22 2.80
C ILE A 80 9.18 21.70 2.83
N LYS A 81 10.18 21.14 3.52
CA LYS A 81 10.55 19.72 3.47
C LYS A 81 9.37 18.77 3.70
N GLU A 82 8.53 19.12 4.66
CA GLU A 82 7.38 18.32 5.08
C GLU A 82 6.32 18.19 3.99
N THR A 83 6.39 19.03 2.95
CA THR A 83 5.42 19.02 1.85
C THR A 83 5.92 18.29 0.61
N MET A 84 7.11 17.70 0.64
CA MET A 84 7.71 17.00 -0.49
C MET A 84 7.03 15.63 -0.70
N GLU A 85 6.02 15.59 -1.54
CA GLU A 85 5.36 14.36 -1.94
C GLU A 85 6.08 13.67 -3.08
N LYS A 86 6.33 12.38 -2.92
CA LYS A 86 6.84 11.49 -3.96
C LYS A 86 5.85 10.33 -4.13
N ASN A 87 5.21 10.28 -5.28
CA ASN A 87 4.19 9.30 -5.59
C ASN A 87 2.99 9.35 -4.61
N ALA A 88 2.48 10.58 -4.34
CA ALA A 88 1.34 10.79 -3.46
C ALA A 88 0.17 9.86 -3.82
N ARG A 89 -0.31 9.12 -2.82
CA ARG A 89 -1.38 8.13 -3.00
C ARG A 89 -2.76 8.77 -3.06
N TYR A 90 -2.94 9.88 -2.36
CA TYR A 90 -4.22 10.55 -2.19
C TYR A 90 -4.27 11.87 -2.92
N ALA A 91 -5.47 12.24 -3.31
CA ALA A 91 -5.78 13.56 -3.88
C ALA A 91 -5.85 14.67 -2.80
N GLN A 92 -5.55 14.33 -1.56
CA GLN A 92 -5.57 15.24 -0.42
C GLN A 92 -4.37 14.93 0.46
N SER A 93 -3.53 15.93 0.72
CA SER A 93 -2.34 15.84 1.55
C SER A 93 -2.42 16.84 2.69
N PHE A 94 -2.04 16.41 3.91
CA PHE A 94 -2.01 17.21 5.12
C PHE A 94 -0.58 17.32 5.61
N PHE A 95 -0.13 18.56 5.87
CA PHE A 95 1.23 18.84 6.28
C PHE A 95 1.26 19.67 7.55
N LEU A 96 1.99 19.19 8.55
CA LEU A 96 2.42 19.98 9.70
C LEU A 96 3.91 20.28 9.52
N PHE A 97 4.30 21.54 9.68
CA PHE A 97 5.70 21.94 9.55
C PHE A 97 6.39 21.78 10.89
N ASP A 98 7.55 21.12 10.89
CA ASP A 98 8.36 20.95 12.10
C ASP A 98 8.82 22.28 12.70
N THR A 99 9.09 23.23 11.81
CA THR A 99 9.42 24.61 12.17
C THR A 99 8.56 25.54 11.32
N PRO A 100 7.79 26.45 11.94
CA PRO A 100 7.01 27.43 11.19
C PRO A 100 7.88 28.27 10.26
N VAL A 101 7.41 28.50 9.03
CA VAL A 101 8.09 29.33 8.04
C VAL A 101 7.43 30.71 7.95
N THR A 102 8.22 31.78 8.07
CA THR A 102 7.72 33.14 7.95
C THR A 102 7.89 33.62 6.52
N THR A 103 6.79 33.87 5.82
CA THR A 103 6.79 34.25 4.41
C THR A 103 5.59 35.09 4.00
N SER A 104 5.74 35.88 2.94
CA SER A 104 4.62 36.55 2.27
C SER A 104 4.18 35.85 0.99
N LYS A 105 4.89 34.78 0.56
CA LYS A 105 4.57 34.07 -0.67
C LYS A 105 4.86 32.58 -0.52
N VAL A 106 3.96 31.78 -1.05
CA VAL A 106 4.08 30.31 -1.17
C VAL A 106 3.87 29.93 -2.62
N ARG A 107 4.55 28.91 -3.11
CA ARG A 107 4.23 28.31 -4.41
C ARG A 107 4.12 26.79 -4.31
N PHE A 108 3.18 26.26 -5.07
CA PHE A 108 3.07 24.84 -5.35
C PHE A 108 3.90 24.53 -6.60
N VAL A 109 4.70 23.48 -6.54
CA VAL A 109 5.54 23.04 -7.67
C VAL A 109 5.33 21.54 -7.87
N SER A 110 5.19 21.11 -9.14
CA SER A 110 5.12 19.69 -9.50
C SER A 110 5.96 19.37 -10.72
N THR A 111 6.56 18.19 -10.72
CA THR A 111 7.31 17.62 -11.84
C THR A 111 6.56 16.54 -12.59
N ASP A 112 5.28 16.33 -12.28
CA ASP A 112 4.45 15.35 -12.98
C ASP A 112 4.29 15.72 -14.46
N LYS A 113 4.29 14.70 -15.32
CA LYS A 113 4.08 14.86 -16.75
C LYS A 113 2.61 15.09 -17.07
N GLY A 114 2.36 15.81 -18.18
CA GLY A 114 1.02 16.14 -18.62
C GLY A 114 0.37 17.26 -17.81
N SER A 115 -0.89 17.50 -18.02
CA SER A 115 -1.66 18.51 -17.28
C SER A 115 -1.96 18.00 -15.86
N ILE A 116 -1.77 18.85 -14.86
CA ILE A 116 -2.10 18.58 -13.47
C ILE A 116 -3.24 19.47 -12.98
N LYS A 117 -3.91 19.03 -11.92
CA LYS A 117 -5.06 19.72 -11.34
C LYS A 117 -4.83 19.96 -9.85
N VAL A 118 -5.04 21.20 -9.41
CA VAL A 118 -5.06 21.58 -7.99
C VAL A 118 -6.40 22.25 -7.71
N ARG A 119 -7.16 21.70 -6.75
CA ARG A 119 -8.49 22.19 -6.41
C ARG A 119 -8.46 23.24 -5.33
N GLU A 120 -7.62 23.02 -4.31
CA GLU A 120 -7.54 23.90 -3.15
C GLU A 120 -6.19 23.77 -2.47
N ILE A 121 -5.66 24.88 -1.98
CA ILE A 121 -4.52 24.93 -1.06
C ILE A 121 -4.92 25.76 0.16
N LYS A 122 -4.96 25.13 1.32
CA LYS A 122 -5.18 25.79 2.61
C LYS A 122 -3.85 25.95 3.32
N LEU A 123 -3.55 27.17 3.73
CA LEU A 123 -2.37 27.48 4.54
C LEU A 123 -2.84 27.85 5.94
N PHE A 124 -2.16 27.34 6.93
CA PHE A 124 -2.46 27.56 8.35
C PHE A 124 -1.29 28.29 8.99
N ASP A 125 -1.59 29.34 9.72
CA ASP A 125 -0.60 29.95 10.59
C ASP A 125 -0.25 29.04 11.77
N SER A 126 0.82 29.36 12.48
CA SER A 126 1.34 28.53 13.57
C SER A 126 0.37 28.40 14.76
N GLU A 127 -0.66 29.24 14.85
CA GLU A 127 -1.70 29.15 15.89
C GLU A 127 -2.87 28.27 15.45
N SER A 128 -3.15 28.25 14.15
CA SER A 128 -4.28 27.50 13.55
C SER A 128 -3.93 26.07 13.13
N VAL A 129 -2.67 25.63 13.27
CA VAL A 129 -2.27 24.25 12.85
C VAL A 129 -3.03 23.15 13.56
N LYS A 130 -3.56 23.40 14.75
CA LYS A 130 -4.43 22.46 15.48
C LYS A 130 -5.72 22.13 14.71
N ASP A 131 -6.13 23.00 13.78
CA ASP A 131 -7.34 22.84 12.98
C ASP A 131 -7.09 22.01 11.72
N ILE A 132 -5.82 21.60 11.47
CA ILE A 132 -5.49 20.68 10.39
C ILE A 132 -5.91 19.27 10.81
N PRO A 133 -6.69 18.57 9.98
CA PRO A 133 -7.02 17.18 10.26
C PRO A 133 -5.77 16.32 10.46
N SER A 134 -5.70 15.59 11.56
CA SER A 134 -4.53 14.77 11.93
C SER A 134 -4.45 13.46 11.16
N SER A 135 -5.48 13.12 10.39
CA SER A 135 -5.55 11.87 9.63
C SER A 135 -6.37 12.04 8.37
N TYR A 136 -6.07 11.20 7.38
CA TYR A 136 -6.95 11.04 6.23
C TYR A 136 -8.25 10.35 6.68
N ASP A 137 -9.38 10.95 6.36
CA ASP A 137 -10.69 10.32 6.54
C ASP A 137 -10.90 9.33 5.39
N ILE A 138 -10.49 8.10 5.60
CA ILE A 138 -10.62 7.02 4.62
C ILE A 138 -11.77 6.14 5.07
N SER A 139 -12.85 6.14 4.29
CA SER A 139 -13.91 5.16 4.46
C SER A 139 -13.38 3.76 4.09
N GLY A 140 -13.30 2.88 5.05
CA GLY A 140 -12.78 1.52 4.87
C GLY A 140 -12.03 1.02 6.08
N ILE A 141 -11.26 -0.05 5.94
CA ILE A 141 -10.41 -0.53 7.02
C ILE A 141 -9.41 0.57 7.33
N GLN A 142 -9.53 1.05 8.53
CA GLN A 142 -8.75 2.18 9.01
C GLN A 142 -7.28 1.78 9.07
N ARG A 143 -6.38 2.65 8.63
CA ARG A 143 -4.94 2.49 8.87
C ARG A 143 -4.63 2.22 10.34
N THR A 144 -5.40 2.82 11.26
CA THR A 144 -5.30 2.53 12.69
C THR A 144 -5.50 1.04 12.99
N GLY A 145 -6.45 0.37 12.34
CA GLY A 145 -6.66 -1.08 12.46
C GLY A 145 -5.46 -1.88 11.96
N GLU A 146 -4.86 -1.46 10.84
CA GLU A 146 -3.66 -2.09 10.31
C GLU A 146 -2.44 -1.88 11.22
N VAL A 147 -2.28 -0.69 11.81
CA VAL A 147 -1.24 -0.45 12.82
C VAL A 147 -1.43 -1.38 14.02
N VAL A 148 -2.66 -1.52 14.53
CA VAL A 148 -2.97 -2.47 15.62
C VAL A 148 -2.64 -3.91 15.19
N ARG A 149 -2.95 -4.31 13.97
CA ARG A 149 -2.62 -5.63 13.43
C ARG A 149 -1.10 -5.86 13.40
N LEU A 150 -0.32 -4.89 12.92
CA LEU A 150 1.14 -4.99 12.90
C LEU A 150 1.71 -5.15 14.32
N PHE A 151 1.19 -4.38 15.29
CA PHE A 151 1.63 -4.55 16.68
C PHE A 151 1.18 -5.90 17.26
N ALA A 152 -0.06 -6.33 17.01
CA ALA A 152 -0.59 -7.59 17.51
C ALA A 152 0.17 -8.80 16.96
N LYS A 153 0.73 -8.73 15.75
CA LYS A 153 1.51 -9.80 15.12
C LYS A 153 2.71 -10.24 15.97
N GLY A 154 3.38 -9.31 16.60
CA GLY A 154 4.56 -9.60 17.42
C GLY A 154 4.30 -9.64 18.92
N PHE A 155 3.25 -9.00 19.42
CA PHE A 155 2.91 -8.93 20.85
C PHE A 155 1.93 -10.03 21.31
N LYS A 156 1.91 -11.17 20.65
CA LYS A 156 1.20 -12.35 21.18
C LYS A 156 1.94 -12.84 22.41
N ASN A 157 1.27 -12.90 23.56
CA ASN A 157 1.82 -13.28 24.88
C ASN A 157 2.87 -12.28 25.42
N GLU A 158 3.29 -12.45 26.65
CA GLU A 158 4.37 -11.67 27.24
C GLU A 158 5.70 -12.05 26.57
N ARG A 159 6.38 -11.06 26.01
CA ARG A 159 7.64 -11.24 25.27
C ARG A 159 8.71 -10.30 25.78
N PRO A 160 9.95 -10.75 25.89
CA PRO A 160 11.04 -9.87 26.30
C PRO A 160 11.27 -8.78 25.25
N LEU A 161 11.27 -7.54 25.70
CA LEU A 161 11.72 -6.40 24.93
C LEU A 161 13.25 -6.36 24.94
N LEU A 162 13.83 -6.11 23.78
CA LEU A 162 15.26 -5.88 23.65
C LEU A 162 15.56 -4.37 23.69
N SER A 163 16.68 -3.99 24.27
CA SER A 163 17.09 -2.59 24.24
C SER A 163 17.47 -2.17 22.81
N THR A 164 16.97 -1.03 22.39
CA THR A 164 17.32 -0.40 21.11
C THR A 164 18.05 0.89 21.41
N VAL A 165 19.28 1.00 20.94
CA VAL A 165 20.09 2.21 21.08
C VAL A 165 19.91 3.03 19.79
N LYS A 166 19.46 4.27 19.94
CA LYS A 166 19.33 5.23 18.83
C LYS A 166 20.59 6.10 18.76
N SER A 167 20.96 6.53 17.56
CA SER A 167 21.94 7.61 17.43
C SER A 167 21.32 8.95 17.89
N ALA A 168 22.14 9.86 18.39
CA ALA A 168 21.66 11.15 18.89
C ALA A 168 20.97 12.02 17.81
N ALA A 169 21.17 11.70 16.53
CA ALA A 169 20.56 12.41 15.41
C ALA A 169 19.12 11.90 15.07
N ASP A 170 18.68 10.76 15.63
CA ASP A 170 17.45 10.06 15.20
C ASP A 170 16.34 10.12 16.26
N ASN A 171 16.12 11.30 16.88
CA ASN A 171 15.03 11.47 17.86
C ASN A 171 13.62 11.38 17.27
N ASP A 172 13.51 11.30 15.95
CA ASP A 172 12.23 11.37 15.23
C ASP A 172 11.61 9.99 14.96
N VAL A 173 12.37 8.92 15.16
CA VAL A 173 11.92 7.55 14.98
C VAL A 173 11.88 6.82 16.31
N ASP A 174 10.71 6.29 16.67
CA ASP A 174 10.61 5.36 17.79
C ASP A 174 10.84 3.93 17.31
N ALA A 175 11.59 3.16 18.09
CA ALA A 175 11.89 1.77 17.77
C ALA A 175 11.59 0.87 18.98
N ILE A 176 10.89 -0.22 18.74
CA ILE A 176 10.59 -1.26 19.71
C ILE A 176 11.04 -2.58 19.12
N THR A 177 11.83 -3.34 19.86
CA THR A 177 12.33 -4.65 19.41
C THR A 177 11.93 -5.72 20.41
N CYS A 178 11.38 -6.84 19.93
CA CYS A 178 11.16 -8.01 20.73
C CYS A 178 11.63 -9.28 20.03
N PHE A 179 11.87 -10.34 20.81
CA PHE A 179 12.17 -11.67 20.31
C PHE A 179 11.03 -12.62 20.65
N ASN A 180 10.61 -13.38 19.65
CA ASN A 180 9.65 -14.46 19.83
C ASN A 180 10.39 -15.81 19.79
N PRO A 181 10.58 -16.47 20.93
CA PRO A 181 11.28 -17.75 21.00
C PRO A 181 10.50 -18.92 20.37
N GLU A 182 9.18 -18.85 20.34
CA GLU A 182 8.34 -19.89 19.75
C GLU A 182 8.44 -19.90 18.22
N GLU A 183 8.44 -18.71 17.63
CA GLU A 183 8.55 -18.52 16.19
C GLU A 183 10.00 -18.38 15.72
N MET A 184 10.93 -18.26 16.64
CA MET A 184 12.36 -17.99 16.38
C MET A 184 12.54 -16.77 15.47
N ARG A 185 11.95 -15.63 15.87
CA ARG A 185 11.94 -14.37 15.12
C ARG A 185 12.18 -13.18 16.00
N TYR A 186 12.88 -12.18 15.45
CA TYR A 186 12.83 -10.82 15.95
C TYR A 186 11.75 -10.04 15.24
N TYR A 187 11.08 -9.18 16.00
CA TYR A 187 10.14 -8.18 15.50
C TYR A 187 10.67 -6.81 15.91
N ILE A 188 10.78 -5.90 14.93
CA ILE A 188 11.20 -4.53 15.16
C ILE A 188 10.12 -3.61 14.59
N TRP A 189 9.44 -2.87 15.46
CA TRP A 189 8.53 -1.81 15.03
C TRP A 189 9.31 -0.50 14.98
N LEU A 190 9.15 0.21 13.88
CA LEU A 190 9.67 1.55 13.67
C LEU A 190 8.48 2.48 13.46
N VAL A 191 8.43 3.58 14.22
CA VAL A 191 7.36 4.57 14.13
C VAL A 191 7.98 5.91 13.76
N GLN A 192 7.67 6.40 12.57
CA GLN A 192 8.05 7.71 12.08
C GLN A 192 6.89 8.68 12.28
N ARG A 193 7.08 9.69 13.14
CA ARG A 193 6.04 10.68 13.44
C ARG A 193 6.13 11.95 12.60
N LYS A 194 7.27 12.18 11.94
CA LYS A 194 7.53 13.39 11.17
C LYS A 194 6.94 13.31 9.76
N HIS A 195 6.82 14.47 9.14
CA HIS A 195 6.23 14.65 7.82
C HIS A 195 7.25 14.49 6.67
N PHE A 196 8.41 13.96 6.96
CA PHE A 196 9.45 13.64 5.98
C PHE A 196 9.95 12.20 6.19
N SER A 197 10.46 11.59 5.13
CA SER A 197 11.06 10.27 5.20
C SER A 197 12.49 10.33 5.75
N ASN A 198 12.91 9.27 6.42
CA ASN A 198 14.26 9.11 6.95
C ASN A 198 14.97 7.92 6.33
N ASN A 199 16.22 8.12 5.93
CA ASN A 199 17.11 7.00 5.59
C ASN A 199 17.70 6.43 6.88
N LEU A 200 17.32 5.20 7.19
CA LEU A 200 17.77 4.49 8.38
C LEU A 200 18.80 3.43 8.04
N THR A 201 19.71 3.20 8.97
CA THR A 201 20.60 2.05 8.96
C THR A 201 20.46 1.34 10.30
N LEU A 202 19.93 0.12 10.28
CA LEU A 202 19.89 -0.76 11.45
C LEU A 202 21.19 -1.55 11.54
N ASN A 203 21.81 -1.55 12.72
CA ASN A 203 22.94 -2.40 13.03
C ASN A 203 22.47 -3.57 13.90
N MET A 204 22.44 -4.74 13.31
CA MET A 204 21.96 -5.98 13.92
C MET A 204 23.10 -6.97 14.21
N LYS A 205 24.34 -6.51 14.17
CA LYS A 205 25.52 -7.37 14.39
C LYS A 205 25.48 -8.13 15.73
N SER A 206 24.91 -7.50 16.76
CA SER A 206 24.76 -8.14 18.09
C SER A 206 23.72 -9.26 18.14
N LEU A 207 22.89 -9.41 17.11
CA LEU A 207 21.91 -10.49 17.04
C LEU A 207 22.48 -11.80 16.50
N ASP A 208 23.73 -11.79 16.03
CA ASP A 208 24.44 -12.96 15.48
C ASP A 208 23.62 -13.76 14.47
N LEU A 209 23.03 -13.04 13.51
CA LEU A 209 22.13 -13.62 12.52
C LEU A 209 22.91 -14.37 11.44
N PRO A 210 22.39 -15.49 10.93
CA PRO A 210 23.02 -16.22 9.84
C PRO A 210 23.23 -15.34 8.59
N THR A 211 24.32 -15.55 7.87
CA THR A 211 24.56 -14.91 6.57
C THR A 211 23.41 -15.20 5.62
N GLY A 212 22.95 -14.17 4.90
CA GLY A 212 21.82 -14.29 3.99
C GLY A 212 20.45 -14.18 4.66
N THR A 213 20.39 -13.90 5.98
CA THR A 213 19.12 -13.62 6.65
C THR A 213 18.37 -12.50 5.94
N ARG A 214 17.12 -12.77 5.58
CA ARG A 214 16.25 -11.77 4.95
C ARG A 214 15.30 -11.16 5.96
N VAL A 215 15.17 -9.86 5.88
CA VAL A 215 14.20 -9.09 6.65
C VAL A 215 12.99 -8.83 5.78
N ILE A 216 11.81 -9.08 6.33
CA ILE A 216 10.52 -8.77 5.70
C ILE A 216 10.00 -7.49 6.33
N ALA A 217 9.63 -6.50 5.51
CA ALA A 217 9.04 -5.25 5.98
C ALA A 217 7.57 -5.17 5.57
N GLU A 218 6.70 -5.01 6.57
CA GLU A 218 5.30 -4.62 6.41
C GLU A 218 5.16 -3.16 6.85
N GLU A 219 4.35 -2.38 6.13
CA GLU A 219 4.29 -0.94 6.33
C GLU A 219 2.85 -0.42 6.34
N VAL A 220 2.57 0.50 7.26
CA VAL A 220 1.40 1.39 7.21
C VAL A 220 1.90 2.81 7.05
N SER A 221 1.57 3.43 5.92
CA SER A 221 1.97 4.80 5.59
C SER A 221 0.94 5.47 4.69
N ALA A 222 1.28 6.61 4.12
CA ALA A 222 0.49 7.19 3.03
C ALA A 222 0.37 6.27 1.81
N ASN A 223 1.35 5.39 1.60
CA ASN A 223 1.47 4.56 0.41
C ASN A 223 1.30 3.05 0.65
N ALA A 224 1.15 2.62 1.91
CA ALA A 224 1.01 1.23 2.29
C ALA A 224 -0.04 1.02 3.39
N TYR A 225 -0.70 -0.14 3.39
CA TYR A 225 -1.80 -0.49 4.31
C TYR A 225 -1.51 -1.78 5.09
N GLY A 226 -0.26 -1.97 5.51
CA GLY A 226 0.14 -3.13 6.26
C GLY A 226 0.55 -4.32 5.40
N GLU A 227 0.73 -4.14 4.11
CA GLU A 227 1.31 -5.13 3.20
C GLU A 227 2.84 -5.19 3.30
N VAL A 228 3.41 -6.29 2.78
CA VAL A 228 4.86 -6.41 2.61
C VAL A 228 5.33 -5.45 1.52
N VAL A 229 6.11 -4.45 1.91
CA VAL A 229 6.64 -3.44 0.97
C VAL A 229 7.98 -3.84 0.38
N TRP A 230 8.77 -4.61 1.11
CA TRP A 230 10.03 -5.17 0.62
C TRP A 230 10.51 -6.37 1.46
N SER A 231 11.43 -7.15 0.87
CA SER A 231 12.22 -8.16 1.55
C SER A 231 13.67 -8.00 1.13
N LYS A 232 14.59 -7.77 2.08
CA LYS A 232 16.01 -7.49 1.84
C LYS A 232 16.90 -8.38 2.67
N GLU A 233 18.05 -8.73 2.14
CA GLU A 233 19.10 -9.42 2.89
C GLU A 233 19.89 -8.44 3.75
N ILE A 234 20.25 -8.91 4.94
CA ILE A 234 21.18 -8.22 5.83
C ILE A 234 22.57 -8.32 5.19
N SER A 235 23.32 -7.22 5.18
CA SER A 235 24.71 -7.23 4.72
C SER A 235 25.60 -8.12 5.62
N GLU A 236 26.77 -8.52 5.11
CA GLU A 236 27.74 -9.33 5.87
C GLU A 236 28.17 -8.68 7.19
N ASN A 237 28.10 -7.36 7.30
CA ASN A 237 28.40 -6.63 8.54
C ASN A 237 27.22 -6.56 9.50
N GLY A 238 26.09 -7.22 9.23
CA GLY A 238 24.87 -7.16 10.04
C GLY A 238 24.12 -5.84 9.91
N GLN A 239 24.26 -5.11 8.81
CA GLN A 239 23.60 -3.83 8.57
C GLN A 239 22.49 -3.96 7.53
N LEU A 240 21.43 -3.16 7.72
CA LEU A 240 20.32 -3.03 6.80
C LEU A 240 19.96 -1.55 6.64
N SER A 241 20.05 -1.04 5.42
CA SER A 241 19.69 0.35 5.09
C SER A 241 18.41 0.41 4.25
N PHE A 242 17.54 1.33 4.60
CA PHE A 242 16.27 1.55 3.90
C PHE A 242 15.71 2.93 4.23
N GLU A 243 14.77 3.38 3.41
CA GLU A 243 13.97 4.58 3.68
C GLU A 243 12.75 4.21 4.53
N LEU A 244 12.54 4.93 5.64
CA LEU A 244 11.33 4.88 6.44
C LEU A 244 10.46 6.08 6.04
N PRO A 245 9.27 5.86 5.46
CA PRO A 245 8.42 6.94 4.98
C PRO A 245 7.93 7.86 6.09
N ALA A 246 7.55 9.07 5.70
CA ALA A 246 6.89 10.03 6.57
C ALA A 246 5.63 9.43 7.21
N GLN A 247 5.36 9.75 8.47
CA GLN A 247 4.13 9.35 9.19
C GLN A 247 3.78 7.88 8.99
N SER A 248 4.74 6.99 9.25
CA SER A 248 4.60 5.57 9.00
C SER A 248 4.85 4.71 10.23
N VAL A 249 4.31 3.50 10.18
CA VAL A 249 4.66 2.39 11.06
C VAL A 249 5.17 1.26 10.19
N MET A 250 6.36 0.79 10.46
CA MET A 250 6.96 -0.35 9.76
C MET A 250 7.25 -1.46 10.75
N LEU A 251 6.83 -2.67 10.42
CA LEU A 251 7.20 -3.88 11.13
C LEU A 251 8.25 -4.63 10.33
N LEU A 252 9.40 -4.85 10.93
CA LEU A 252 10.43 -5.73 10.40
C LEU A 252 10.33 -7.09 11.08
N THR A 253 10.18 -8.14 10.30
CA THR A 253 10.22 -9.53 10.76
C THR A 253 11.53 -10.16 10.32
N ILE A 254 12.31 -10.68 11.28
CA ILE A 254 13.66 -11.22 11.06
C ILE A 254 13.69 -12.66 11.57
N PRO A 255 13.69 -13.68 10.69
CA PRO A 255 13.83 -15.07 11.11
C PRO A 255 15.27 -15.32 11.60
N VAL A 256 15.40 -16.02 12.72
CA VAL A 256 16.71 -16.37 13.29
C VAL A 256 17.29 -17.64 12.65
N ARG A 257 16.43 -18.50 12.13
CA ARG A 257 16.83 -19.71 11.40
C ARG A 257 16.51 -19.55 9.94
N MET A 258 17.47 -19.86 9.07
CA MET A 258 17.27 -19.85 7.63
C MET A 258 17.32 -21.26 7.07
N ASN A 259 16.31 -21.61 6.31
CA ASN A 259 16.39 -22.68 5.31
C ASN A 259 16.78 -22.08 3.96
N ALA A 260 17.23 -22.91 3.04
CA ALA A 260 17.43 -22.47 1.67
C ALA A 260 16.10 -21.92 1.11
N LEU A 261 16.17 -20.81 0.39
CA LEU A 261 15.01 -20.25 -0.30
C LEU A 261 14.45 -21.24 -1.31
N ASN A 262 13.20 -21.63 -1.13
CA ASN A 262 12.45 -22.39 -2.11
C ASN A 262 11.37 -21.51 -2.72
N THR A 263 11.36 -21.36 -4.04
CA THR A 263 10.33 -20.59 -4.75
C THR A 263 9.47 -21.56 -5.54
N LEU A 264 8.24 -21.76 -5.08
CA LEU A 264 7.24 -22.51 -5.78
C LEU A 264 6.55 -21.63 -6.82
N VAL A 265 6.25 -22.20 -7.97
CA VAL A 265 5.40 -21.57 -8.99
C VAL A 265 4.00 -22.16 -8.93
N ALA A 266 3.00 -21.43 -9.37
CA ALA A 266 1.63 -21.94 -9.41
C ALA A 266 1.55 -23.19 -10.30
N VAL A 267 0.87 -24.22 -9.80
CA VAL A 267 0.59 -25.45 -10.58
C VAL A 267 -0.67 -25.30 -11.43
N ASP A 268 -1.68 -24.65 -10.89
CA ASP A 268 -2.90 -24.26 -11.57
C ASP A 268 -3.23 -22.79 -11.26
N ASP A 269 -3.72 -22.05 -12.24
CA ASP A 269 -4.36 -20.76 -11.99
C ASP A 269 -5.48 -20.49 -13.01
N ALA A 270 -6.48 -19.74 -12.59
CA ALA A 270 -7.58 -19.36 -13.47
C ALA A 270 -8.34 -18.15 -12.95
N VAL A 271 -8.86 -17.34 -13.85
CA VAL A 271 -9.88 -16.35 -13.53
C VAL A 271 -11.27 -16.92 -13.84
N VAL A 272 -12.20 -16.77 -12.91
CA VAL A 272 -13.62 -17.08 -13.13
C VAL A 272 -14.42 -15.78 -13.28
N LYS A 273 -15.33 -15.77 -14.25
CA LYS A 273 -16.07 -14.55 -14.64
C LYS A 273 -17.56 -14.75 -14.54
N ALA A 274 -18.24 -13.81 -13.88
CA ALA A 274 -19.68 -13.82 -13.73
C ALA A 274 -20.46 -13.50 -15.02
N GLY A 275 -21.77 -13.71 -15.00
CA GLY A 275 -22.70 -13.32 -16.04
C GLY A 275 -22.63 -14.17 -17.30
N ARG A 276 -22.52 -13.58 -18.48
CA ARG A 276 -22.49 -14.32 -19.75
C ARG A 276 -21.36 -15.33 -19.89
N ASN A 277 -20.35 -15.22 -19.05
CA ASN A 277 -19.17 -16.07 -19.08
C ASN A 277 -19.11 -17.07 -17.90
N ASP A 278 -20.17 -17.19 -17.12
CA ASP A 278 -20.18 -17.97 -15.88
C ASP A 278 -19.94 -19.46 -16.02
N LYS A 279 -20.12 -20.01 -17.23
CA LYS A 279 -19.83 -21.41 -17.59
C LYS A 279 -18.53 -21.57 -18.42
N LYS A 280 -17.88 -20.47 -18.78
CA LYS A 280 -16.65 -20.52 -19.59
C LYS A 280 -15.44 -20.70 -18.68
N ASN A 281 -14.50 -21.49 -19.16
CA ASN A 281 -13.19 -21.67 -18.56
C ASN A 281 -12.19 -20.63 -19.12
N PHE A 282 -11.31 -20.14 -18.25
CA PHE A 282 -10.24 -19.19 -18.60
C PHE A 282 -8.87 -19.60 -18.03
N GLY A 283 -8.65 -20.88 -17.74
CA GLY A 283 -7.39 -21.39 -17.20
C GLY A 283 -6.18 -21.28 -18.13
N LYS A 284 -6.37 -20.99 -19.41
CA LYS A 284 -5.26 -20.76 -20.36
C LYS A 284 -5.06 -19.27 -20.68
N ALA A 285 -5.70 -18.38 -19.94
CA ALA A 285 -5.53 -16.95 -20.13
C ALA A 285 -4.15 -16.52 -19.60
N LYS A 286 -3.45 -15.63 -20.31
CA LYS A 286 -2.15 -15.09 -19.84
C LYS A 286 -2.29 -14.07 -18.71
N MET A 287 -3.51 -13.60 -18.47
CA MET A 287 -3.83 -12.62 -17.44
C MET A 287 -5.09 -13.05 -16.69
N MET A 288 -5.08 -12.83 -15.40
CA MET A 288 -6.23 -12.99 -14.52
C MET A 288 -6.55 -11.68 -13.82
N ASN A 289 -7.82 -11.42 -13.55
CA ASN A 289 -8.28 -10.16 -13.00
C ASN A 289 -9.02 -10.38 -11.67
N VAL A 290 -8.95 -9.36 -10.83
CA VAL A 290 -9.88 -9.16 -9.71
C VAL A 290 -10.69 -7.92 -10.03
N GLU A 291 -12.00 -8.10 -10.21
CA GLU A 291 -12.93 -7.02 -10.58
C GLU A 291 -14.21 -7.10 -9.76
N MET A 292 -14.66 -5.96 -9.27
CA MET A 292 -15.89 -5.84 -8.50
C MET A 292 -16.90 -4.95 -9.22
N ASN A 293 -18.15 -5.41 -9.20
CA ASN A 293 -19.29 -4.60 -9.60
C ASN A 293 -20.43 -4.84 -8.60
N ALA A 294 -20.68 -3.87 -7.73
CA ALA A 294 -21.68 -3.98 -6.66
C ALA A 294 -23.11 -3.77 -7.15
N SER A 295 -23.32 -3.07 -8.26
CA SER A 295 -24.66 -2.80 -8.81
C SER A 295 -25.22 -3.97 -9.63
N ARG A 296 -24.35 -4.86 -10.12
CA ARG A 296 -24.74 -6.02 -10.92
C ARG A 296 -23.70 -7.12 -10.85
N ILE A 297 -24.14 -8.36 -10.94
CA ILE A 297 -23.24 -9.52 -10.90
C ILE A 297 -22.32 -9.59 -12.13
N ASN A 298 -22.80 -9.15 -13.28
CA ASN A 298 -22.03 -9.16 -14.53
C ASN A 298 -20.81 -8.23 -14.41
N GLY A 299 -19.66 -8.73 -14.81
CA GLY A 299 -18.40 -8.00 -14.74
C GLY A 299 -17.52 -8.44 -13.57
N ASN A 300 -18.08 -9.07 -12.53
CA ASN A 300 -17.26 -9.58 -11.43
C ASN A 300 -16.30 -10.69 -11.91
N GLN A 301 -15.06 -10.61 -11.43
CA GLN A 301 -14.01 -11.56 -11.72
C GLN A 301 -13.25 -11.92 -10.44
N VAL A 302 -13.02 -13.20 -10.25
CA VAL A 302 -12.31 -13.77 -9.10
C VAL A 302 -11.20 -14.66 -9.63
N SER A 303 -10.01 -14.57 -9.04
CA SER A 303 -8.84 -15.35 -9.49
C SER A 303 -8.46 -16.39 -8.46
N TYR A 304 -8.11 -17.57 -8.95
CA TYR A 304 -7.68 -18.74 -8.18
C TYR A 304 -6.25 -19.08 -8.55
N VAL A 305 -5.42 -19.38 -7.57
CA VAL A 305 -4.01 -19.75 -7.75
C VAL A 305 -3.70 -20.92 -6.82
N LYS A 306 -3.20 -22.04 -7.35
CA LYS A 306 -2.86 -23.23 -6.58
C LYS A 306 -1.36 -23.47 -6.56
N PHE A 307 -0.84 -23.89 -5.42
CA PHE A 307 0.54 -24.32 -5.25
C PHE A 307 0.60 -25.73 -4.69
N ASP A 308 1.57 -26.51 -5.19
CA ASP A 308 1.94 -27.80 -4.61
C ASP A 308 2.94 -27.61 -3.47
N LEU A 309 2.56 -28.07 -2.31
CA LEU A 309 3.34 -28.00 -1.08
C LEU A 309 3.93 -29.37 -0.67
N SER A 310 3.82 -30.39 -1.48
CA SER A 310 4.24 -31.78 -1.14
C SER A 310 5.70 -31.89 -0.74
N GLY A 311 6.57 -31.03 -1.29
CA GLY A 311 7.99 -30.95 -0.95
C GLY A 311 8.36 -29.99 0.19
N VAL A 312 7.38 -29.39 0.88
CA VAL A 312 7.60 -28.36 1.87
C VAL A 312 7.47 -28.92 3.30
N ASP A 313 8.55 -28.86 4.07
CA ASP A 313 8.52 -29.18 5.51
C ASP A 313 7.96 -27.98 6.29
N ARG A 314 6.70 -28.08 6.74
CA ARG A 314 5.96 -27.02 7.43
C ARG A 314 6.64 -26.56 8.72
N GLN A 315 7.31 -27.48 9.41
CA GLN A 315 7.98 -27.18 10.69
C GLN A 315 9.24 -26.34 10.50
N LYS A 316 9.80 -26.35 9.29
CA LYS A 316 11.00 -25.58 8.95
C LYS A 316 10.74 -24.27 8.25
N ILE A 317 9.49 -23.89 8.03
CA ILE A 317 9.16 -22.60 7.44
C ILE A 317 9.51 -21.49 8.43
N ASN A 318 10.48 -20.65 8.09
CA ASN A 318 10.77 -19.41 8.82
C ASN A 318 9.94 -18.25 8.29
N ALA A 319 9.79 -18.18 6.98
CA ALA A 319 8.98 -17.19 6.30
C ALA A 319 8.39 -17.74 5.02
N ALA A 320 7.21 -17.27 4.65
CA ALA A 320 6.55 -17.59 3.38
C ALA A 320 5.80 -16.36 2.85
N ILE A 321 6.12 -15.98 1.61
CA ILE A 321 5.55 -14.81 0.95
C ILE A 321 4.86 -15.25 -0.34
N PHE A 322 3.54 -15.03 -0.40
CA PHE A 322 2.79 -15.09 -1.65
C PHE A 322 3.07 -13.85 -2.49
N GLN A 323 3.38 -14.03 -3.75
CA GLN A 323 3.76 -12.96 -4.68
C GLN A 323 2.92 -13.05 -5.95
N ILE A 324 2.34 -11.92 -6.37
CA ILE A 324 1.56 -11.81 -7.60
C ILE A 324 1.99 -10.59 -8.40
N TYR A 325 2.23 -10.77 -9.71
CA TYR A 325 2.76 -9.74 -10.60
C TYR A 325 1.66 -9.08 -11.41
N GLY A 326 1.54 -7.78 -11.32
CA GLY A 326 0.53 -7.01 -12.07
C GLY A 326 0.40 -5.58 -11.60
N ASN A 327 -0.77 -5.00 -11.84
CA ASN A 327 -1.07 -3.64 -11.44
C ASN A 327 -2.59 -3.39 -11.41
N SER A 328 -2.97 -2.29 -10.79
CA SER A 328 -4.32 -1.71 -10.94
C SER A 328 -4.43 -1.05 -12.32
N ILE A 329 -5.49 -1.36 -13.05
CA ILE A 329 -5.73 -0.79 -14.39
C ILE A 329 -6.63 0.45 -14.37
N VAL A 330 -6.96 0.97 -13.20
CA VAL A 330 -7.92 2.06 -13.00
C VAL A 330 -7.31 3.36 -12.46
N GLY A 331 -5.97 3.44 -12.43
CA GLY A 331 -5.25 4.67 -12.10
C GLY A 331 -5.31 5.09 -10.62
N HIS A 332 -5.79 4.22 -9.73
CA HIS A 332 -5.74 4.43 -8.29
C HIS A 332 -5.52 3.08 -7.57
N PRO A 333 -5.09 3.10 -6.30
CA PRO A 333 -4.93 1.89 -5.53
C PRO A 333 -6.23 1.11 -5.39
N TYR A 334 -6.14 -0.21 -5.59
CA TYR A 334 -7.26 -1.12 -5.50
C TYR A 334 -6.96 -2.20 -4.46
N ARG A 335 -7.85 -2.35 -3.49
CA ARG A 335 -7.72 -3.31 -2.41
C ARG A 335 -8.60 -4.52 -2.68
N PHE A 336 -8.06 -5.72 -2.45
CA PHE A 336 -8.82 -6.95 -2.49
C PHE A 336 -8.35 -7.93 -1.40
N HIS A 337 -9.20 -8.91 -1.10
CA HIS A 337 -8.90 -9.94 -0.12
C HIS A 337 -8.22 -11.14 -0.78
N VAL A 338 -7.37 -11.79 -0.02
CA VAL A 338 -6.79 -13.09 -0.36
C VAL A 338 -7.29 -14.08 0.68
N TYR A 339 -7.94 -15.14 0.21
CA TYR A 339 -8.34 -16.28 1.02
C TYR A 339 -7.45 -17.48 0.66
N ALA A 340 -7.16 -18.32 1.65
CA ALA A 340 -6.62 -19.64 1.43
C ALA A 340 -7.72 -20.68 1.58
N LEU A 341 -7.77 -21.65 0.68
CA LEU A 341 -8.74 -22.75 0.73
C LEU A 341 -8.05 -24.06 1.03
N ASP A 342 -8.70 -24.87 1.88
CA ASP A 342 -8.34 -26.28 2.07
C ASP A 342 -8.92 -27.18 0.95
N ASN A 343 -9.96 -26.68 0.25
CA ASN A 343 -10.52 -27.39 -0.90
C ASN A 343 -9.72 -27.09 -2.16
N ASN A 344 -8.78 -27.98 -2.49
CA ASN A 344 -7.91 -27.89 -3.65
C ASN A 344 -8.40 -28.77 -4.83
N ASN A 345 -9.59 -29.36 -4.75
CA ASN A 345 -10.14 -30.23 -5.77
C ASN A 345 -10.75 -29.45 -6.94
N TRP A 346 -9.89 -28.76 -7.69
CA TRP A 346 -10.24 -28.08 -8.93
C TRP A 346 -9.07 -28.16 -9.92
N ASP A 347 -9.38 -27.99 -11.19
CA ASP A 347 -8.46 -28.05 -12.31
C ASP A 347 -8.64 -26.80 -13.18
N GLU A 348 -7.55 -26.15 -13.57
CA GLU A 348 -7.58 -24.93 -14.37
C GLU A 348 -8.32 -25.07 -15.69
N ASN A 349 -8.35 -26.28 -16.28
CA ASN A 349 -8.98 -26.51 -17.57
C ASN A 349 -10.52 -26.63 -17.48
N THR A 350 -11.05 -26.78 -16.27
CA THR A 350 -12.50 -26.98 -16.03
C THR A 350 -13.12 -25.94 -15.13
N LEU A 351 -12.29 -25.19 -14.37
CA LEU A 351 -12.75 -24.17 -13.44
C LEU A 351 -13.55 -23.07 -14.14
N ASN A 352 -14.70 -22.73 -13.61
CA ASN A 352 -15.55 -21.64 -14.06
C ASN A 352 -16.35 -21.06 -12.87
N TRP A 353 -17.10 -19.98 -13.07
CA TRP A 353 -17.85 -19.31 -12.03
C TRP A 353 -18.84 -20.20 -11.25
N LYS A 354 -19.39 -21.23 -11.92
CA LYS A 354 -20.43 -22.11 -11.33
C LYS A 354 -19.85 -23.22 -10.46
N ASN A 355 -18.63 -23.65 -10.72
CA ASN A 355 -17.99 -24.75 -10.00
C ASN A 355 -16.79 -24.29 -9.15
N ALA A 356 -16.54 -22.99 -9.08
CA ALA A 356 -15.42 -22.42 -8.32
C ALA A 356 -15.60 -22.71 -6.81
N PRO A 357 -14.59 -23.33 -6.15
CA PRO A 357 -14.68 -23.69 -4.75
C PRO A 357 -14.94 -22.49 -3.86
N ASN A 358 -15.78 -22.68 -2.85
CA ASN A 358 -16.13 -21.67 -1.82
C ASN A 358 -16.71 -20.35 -2.35
N LEU A 359 -16.94 -20.20 -3.66
CA LEU A 359 -17.50 -18.98 -4.24
C LEU A 359 -19.04 -18.97 -4.16
N GLU A 360 -19.59 -18.07 -3.37
CA GLU A 360 -21.00 -17.74 -3.44
C GLU A 360 -21.25 -16.73 -4.56
N GLY A 361 -21.50 -17.26 -5.75
CA GLY A 361 -21.53 -16.47 -6.98
C GLY A 361 -22.65 -15.42 -7.03
N LYS A 362 -23.73 -15.55 -6.24
CA LYS A 362 -24.81 -14.55 -6.19
C LYS A 362 -24.44 -13.30 -5.38
N GLN A 363 -23.60 -13.46 -4.36
CA GLN A 363 -23.17 -12.39 -3.46
C GLN A 363 -21.71 -12.00 -3.68
N VAL A 364 -21.01 -12.69 -4.59
CA VAL A 364 -19.57 -12.44 -4.89
C VAL A 364 -18.74 -12.39 -3.60
N ARG A 365 -18.80 -13.48 -2.85
CA ARG A 365 -18.03 -13.63 -1.60
C ARG A 365 -17.49 -15.05 -1.47
N ILE A 366 -16.45 -15.21 -0.68
CA ILE A 366 -15.98 -16.52 -0.27
C ILE A 366 -16.73 -16.97 0.97
N THR A 367 -17.23 -18.20 0.93
CA THR A 367 -17.95 -18.81 2.03
C THR A 367 -17.05 -19.80 2.76
N ASP A 368 -17.03 -19.69 4.07
CA ASP A 368 -16.35 -20.64 4.94
C ASP A 368 -17.35 -21.74 5.37
N VAL A 369 -17.56 -22.71 4.49
CA VAL A 369 -18.39 -23.86 4.79
C VAL A 369 -17.54 -24.92 5.49
N GLY A 370 -17.75 -25.08 6.78
CA GLY A 370 -17.04 -26.10 7.58
C GLY A 370 -15.58 -25.79 7.89
N GLY A 371 -15.18 -24.53 7.91
CA GLY A 371 -13.82 -24.12 8.22
C GLY A 371 -12.80 -24.36 7.10
N THR A 372 -13.27 -24.36 5.85
CA THR A 372 -12.43 -24.67 4.67
C THR A 372 -11.89 -23.44 3.93
N ALA A 373 -12.17 -22.24 4.41
CA ALA A 373 -11.68 -20.99 3.87
C ALA A 373 -11.10 -20.09 4.97
N HIS A 374 -9.87 -19.68 4.81
CA HIS A 374 -9.14 -18.86 5.78
C HIS A 374 -8.76 -17.53 5.17
N VAL A 375 -8.97 -16.43 5.89
CA VAL A 375 -8.50 -15.12 5.45
C VAL A 375 -6.98 -15.11 5.53
N ALA A 376 -6.29 -15.04 4.39
CA ALA A 376 -4.83 -14.91 4.32
C ALA A 376 -4.40 -13.45 4.54
N GLY A 377 -5.18 -12.49 4.08
CA GLY A 377 -4.92 -11.06 4.24
C GLY A 377 -5.50 -10.22 3.11
N GLU A 378 -4.99 -9.01 2.96
CA GLU A 378 -5.37 -8.07 1.91
C GLU A 378 -4.14 -7.63 1.13
N ILE A 379 -4.33 -7.38 -0.15
CA ILE A 379 -3.31 -6.77 -1.02
C ILE A 379 -3.88 -5.46 -1.57
N VAL A 380 -3.06 -4.42 -1.54
CA VAL A 380 -3.35 -3.14 -2.18
C VAL A 380 -2.43 -2.99 -3.37
N VAL A 381 -3.02 -2.81 -4.54
CA VAL A 381 -2.33 -2.74 -5.84
C VAL A 381 -2.55 -1.37 -6.44
N ASP A 382 -1.48 -0.69 -6.78
CA ASP A 382 -1.53 0.59 -7.51
C ASP A 382 -1.28 0.39 -9.02
N GLU A 383 -1.06 1.46 -9.76
CA GLU A 383 -0.77 1.41 -11.18
C GLU A 383 0.65 0.92 -11.53
N THR A 384 1.51 0.74 -10.53
CA THR A 384 2.87 0.27 -10.75
C THR A 384 2.87 -1.21 -11.11
N VAL A 385 3.48 -1.56 -12.23
CA VAL A 385 3.63 -2.96 -12.64
C VAL A 385 4.75 -3.59 -11.82
N ALA A 386 4.40 -4.40 -10.82
CA ALA A 386 5.34 -5.00 -9.87
C ALA A 386 4.84 -6.33 -9.32
N TYR A 387 5.69 -7.02 -8.52
CA TYR A 387 5.24 -8.08 -7.62
C TYR A 387 4.68 -7.47 -6.35
N TYR A 388 3.40 -7.70 -6.11
CA TYR A 388 2.73 -7.42 -4.83
C TYR A 388 2.85 -8.63 -3.94
N GLN A 389 2.96 -8.42 -2.64
CA GLN A 389 3.40 -9.44 -1.69
C GLN A 389 2.45 -9.54 -0.49
N LEU A 390 2.28 -10.76 0.02
CA LEU A 390 1.52 -11.04 1.23
C LEU A 390 2.28 -12.06 2.08
N ASP A 391 2.48 -11.75 3.36
CA ASP A 391 3.04 -12.72 4.31
C ASP A 391 1.98 -13.79 4.65
N VAL A 392 2.28 -15.02 4.29
CA VAL A 392 1.42 -16.19 4.51
C VAL A 392 2.09 -17.23 5.40
N THR A 393 3.10 -16.83 6.16
CA THR A 393 3.93 -17.73 6.96
C THR A 393 3.13 -18.57 7.93
N GLU A 394 2.32 -17.93 8.78
CA GLU A 394 1.53 -18.63 9.80
C GLU A 394 0.48 -19.55 9.17
N LEU A 395 -0.07 -19.11 8.05
CA LEU A 395 -1.04 -19.89 7.29
C LEU A 395 -0.41 -21.17 6.75
N LEU A 396 0.79 -21.07 6.13
CA LEU A 396 1.49 -22.23 5.60
C LEU A 396 1.98 -23.18 6.70
N ARG A 397 2.43 -22.68 7.83
CA ARG A 397 2.84 -23.50 8.99
C ARG A 397 1.69 -24.36 9.50
N ASN A 398 0.47 -23.84 9.47
CA ASN A 398 -0.74 -24.52 9.94
C ASN A 398 -1.44 -25.32 8.84
N CYS A 399 -1.06 -25.15 7.58
CA CYS A 399 -1.65 -25.89 6.44
C CYS A 399 -1.26 -27.37 6.52
N ARG A 400 -2.25 -28.25 6.55
CA ARG A 400 -2.06 -29.73 6.58
C ARG A 400 -2.13 -30.36 5.21
N GLU A 401 -2.69 -29.66 4.25
CA GLU A 401 -2.93 -30.15 2.90
C GLU A 401 -1.63 -30.16 2.07
N GLN A 402 -1.56 -31.01 1.07
CA GLN A 402 -0.43 -31.06 0.14
C GLN A 402 -0.46 -29.97 -0.91
N GLU A 403 -1.59 -29.38 -1.12
CA GLU A 403 -1.80 -28.23 -2.01
C GLU A 403 -2.45 -27.08 -1.23
N ILE A 404 -2.28 -25.87 -1.70
CA ILE A 404 -2.98 -24.69 -1.19
C ILE A 404 -3.50 -23.86 -2.36
N THR A 405 -4.76 -23.44 -2.25
CA THR A 405 -5.37 -22.51 -3.20
C THR A 405 -5.50 -21.13 -2.57
N PHE A 406 -4.93 -20.12 -3.21
CA PHE A 406 -5.23 -18.73 -2.90
C PHE A 406 -6.32 -18.19 -3.83
N VAL A 407 -7.32 -17.52 -3.24
CA VAL A 407 -8.40 -16.85 -3.97
C VAL A 407 -8.29 -15.37 -3.79
N LEU A 408 -8.17 -14.64 -4.89
CA LEU A 408 -8.10 -13.19 -4.93
C LEU A 408 -9.48 -12.66 -5.32
N ILE A 409 -10.10 -11.90 -4.41
CA ILE A 409 -11.46 -11.42 -4.56
C ILE A 409 -11.66 -10.02 -3.97
N ARG A 410 -12.36 -9.18 -4.66
CA ARG A 410 -12.99 -8.00 -4.06
C ARG A 410 -14.45 -8.35 -3.78
N GLU A 411 -14.77 -8.60 -2.52
CA GLU A 411 -16.10 -8.99 -2.13
C GLU A 411 -17.10 -7.83 -2.22
N VAL A 412 -18.31 -8.16 -2.65
CA VAL A 412 -19.44 -7.25 -2.61
C VAL A 412 -20.13 -7.46 -1.26
N ARG A 413 -19.73 -6.70 -0.25
CA ARG A 413 -20.28 -6.81 1.12
C ARG A 413 -21.54 -5.98 1.30
N GLN A 414 -21.74 -4.94 0.49
CA GLN A 414 -22.87 -4.03 0.61
C GLN A 414 -23.35 -3.61 -0.77
N LEU A 415 -24.63 -3.84 -1.06
CA LEU A 415 -25.26 -3.33 -2.29
C LEU A 415 -25.27 -1.79 -2.24
N GLY A 416 -24.76 -1.15 -3.26
CA GLY A 416 -24.69 0.31 -3.36
C GLY A 416 -23.34 0.92 -3.00
N ASP A 417 -22.32 0.14 -2.64
CA ASP A 417 -20.95 0.63 -2.57
C ASP A 417 -20.36 0.66 -4.00
N ASP A 418 -20.69 1.74 -4.70
CA ASP A 418 -20.32 1.93 -6.11
C ASP A 418 -18.93 2.52 -6.31
N SER A 419 -18.19 2.81 -5.24
CA SER A 419 -16.89 3.49 -5.32
C SER A 419 -15.86 2.74 -6.16
N ASP A 420 -15.97 1.40 -6.19
CA ASP A 420 -15.05 0.52 -6.91
C ASP A 420 -15.71 -0.22 -8.10
N ASN A 421 -16.92 0.17 -8.51
CA ASN A 421 -17.60 -0.49 -9.62
C ASN A 421 -16.82 -0.38 -10.94
N GLY A 422 -16.63 -1.54 -11.58
CA GLY A 422 -15.93 -1.65 -12.85
C GLY A 422 -14.43 -1.42 -12.75
N LYS A 423 -13.89 -1.32 -11.53
CA LYS A 423 -12.46 -1.21 -11.28
C LYS A 423 -11.85 -2.58 -11.13
N SER A 424 -10.63 -2.75 -11.61
CA SER A 424 -9.96 -4.05 -11.57
C SER A 424 -8.46 -3.94 -11.46
N CYS A 425 -7.86 -5.04 -10.98
CA CYS A 425 -6.44 -5.34 -11.10
C CYS A 425 -6.25 -6.42 -12.13
N SER A 426 -5.09 -6.42 -12.78
CA SER A 426 -4.72 -7.44 -13.76
C SER A 426 -3.38 -8.04 -13.39
N PHE A 427 -3.32 -9.38 -13.34
CA PHE A 427 -2.17 -10.14 -12.91
C PHE A 427 -1.75 -11.16 -13.93
N GLY A 428 -0.43 -11.40 -14.02
CA GLY A 428 0.12 -12.48 -14.82
C GLY A 428 -0.25 -13.85 -14.26
N THR A 429 -0.59 -14.78 -15.14
CA THR A 429 -0.81 -16.19 -14.84
C THR A 429 0.47 -17.01 -15.00
N LYS A 430 0.45 -18.31 -14.67
CA LYS A 430 1.58 -19.21 -14.91
C LYS A 430 1.94 -19.33 -16.40
N GLU A 431 1.02 -19.04 -17.33
CA GLU A 431 1.28 -18.97 -18.77
C GLU A 431 2.04 -17.70 -19.18
N SER A 432 2.20 -16.75 -18.27
CA SER A 432 2.99 -15.53 -18.50
C SER A 432 4.43 -15.68 -17.99
N LYS A 433 5.31 -14.76 -18.40
CA LYS A 433 6.70 -14.72 -17.91
C LYS A 433 6.77 -14.49 -16.38
N ASN A 434 5.82 -13.76 -15.83
CA ASN A 434 5.78 -13.33 -14.43
C ASN A 434 4.51 -13.86 -13.76
N GLY A 435 4.45 -15.17 -13.57
CA GLY A 435 3.34 -15.84 -12.89
C GLY A 435 3.40 -15.68 -11.36
N PRO A 436 2.35 -16.16 -10.67
CA PRO A 436 2.31 -16.19 -9.21
C PRO A 436 3.42 -17.06 -8.63
N LYS A 437 3.95 -16.66 -7.48
CA LYS A 437 5.03 -17.36 -6.77
C LYS A 437 4.73 -17.46 -5.28
N LEU A 438 5.29 -18.49 -4.67
CA LEU A 438 5.31 -18.66 -3.23
C LEU A 438 6.76 -18.89 -2.80
N ALA A 439 7.35 -17.84 -2.23
CA ALA A 439 8.72 -17.88 -1.74
C ALA A 439 8.73 -18.34 -0.28
N ILE A 440 9.51 -19.38 0.04
CA ILE A 440 9.55 -20.03 1.36
C ILE A 440 11.01 -20.14 1.80
N TRP A 441 11.32 -19.75 3.03
CA TRP A 441 12.62 -19.96 3.63
C TRP A 441 12.57 -20.12 5.16
#